data_af67877cafcf08aed4b764658bb3c7fc
#
_entry.id   af67877cafcf08aed4b764658bb3c7fc
#
_cell.length_a   1.000
_cell.length_b   1.000
_cell.length_c   1.000
_cell.angle_alpha   90.00
_cell.angle_beta   90.00
_cell.angle_gamma   90.00
#
_symmetry.space_group_name_H-M   'P 1'
#
loop_
_entity.id
_entity.type
_entity.pdbx_description
1 polymer ?
#
loop_
_entity_poly.entity_id
_entity_poly.type
_entity_poly.pdbx_seq_one_letter_code
_entity_poly.pdbx_strand_id
1 'polypeptide(L)'
;MLTSQLRQLLRHVLQSGDYAALPATVEGLSHADRRQCGVLLGEELLPAMGEEYWRIFAAVVPTDPKAYLGTFLKALSLLLRRDRNCWRDPLLANFLRNQASDIDRRKCAETIMPRLEGIADIEELVAICFPDAKEGKALFLLRTATPQAYFLLFKHLRTIDDDAATLRKYCIALLKRGDSLSFNMAYIIQDYFGLERLPATFSLHLQPYQYSRLEQSYDEFCQLLTNHPSKH
;
A
#
# COMPACT_ATOMS: atom_id res chain seq x y z
N MET A 1 30.25 5.26 -14.93
CA MET A 1 31.01 5.99 -13.87
C MET A 1 31.55 4.97 -12.87
N LEU A 2 32.75 5.19 -12.28
CA LEU A 2 33.26 4.30 -11.25
C LEU A 2 32.45 4.48 -9.96
N THR A 3 32.15 3.39 -9.25
CA THR A 3 31.36 3.38 -8.00
C THR A 3 31.92 4.37 -6.95
N SER A 4 33.23 4.51 -6.87
CA SER A 4 33.91 5.47 -5.97
C SER A 4 33.61 6.92 -6.30
N GLN A 5 33.58 7.27 -7.58
CA GLN A 5 33.27 8.63 -8.04
C GLN A 5 31.79 8.98 -7.76
N LEU A 6 30.89 8.04 -8.02
CA LEU A 6 29.46 8.21 -7.72
C LEU A 6 29.22 8.38 -6.22
N ARG A 7 29.94 7.60 -5.40
CA ARG A 7 29.86 7.71 -3.93
C ARG A 7 30.35 9.06 -3.43
N GLN A 8 31.46 9.58 -3.97
CA GLN A 8 31.97 10.90 -3.62
C GLN A 8 31.00 12.02 -4.02
N LEU A 9 30.43 11.93 -5.22
CA LEU A 9 29.45 12.90 -5.71
C LEU A 9 28.22 12.95 -4.81
N LEU A 10 27.63 11.80 -4.50
CA LEU A 10 26.48 11.70 -3.60
C LEU A 10 26.80 12.26 -2.22
N ARG A 11 27.94 11.89 -1.62
CA ARG A 11 28.36 12.42 -0.32
C ARG A 11 28.51 13.95 -0.35
N HIS A 12 29.08 14.49 -1.40
CA HIS A 12 29.24 15.94 -1.51
C HIS A 12 27.90 16.67 -1.56
N VAL A 13 26.97 16.21 -2.42
CA VAL A 13 25.62 16.79 -2.53
C VAL A 13 24.85 16.71 -1.22
N LEU A 14 25.00 15.62 -0.50
CA LEU A 14 24.29 15.42 0.77
C LEU A 14 24.89 16.21 1.92
N GLN A 15 26.20 16.35 1.95
CA GLN A 15 26.89 17.18 2.96
C GLN A 15 26.64 18.68 2.73
N SER A 16 26.50 19.10 1.46
CA SER A 16 26.14 20.48 1.13
C SER A 16 24.69 20.84 1.46
N GLY A 17 23.81 19.85 1.60
CA GLY A 17 22.36 20.08 1.75
C GLY A 17 21.67 20.61 0.51
N ASP A 18 22.37 20.68 -0.62
CA ASP A 18 21.81 21.14 -1.90
C ASP A 18 21.07 20.01 -2.62
N TYR A 19 19.93 19.63 -2.09
CA TYR A 19 19.09 18.58 -2.68
C TYR A 19 18.49 18.99 -4.04
N ALA A 20 18.49 20.27 -4.39
CA ALA A 20 18.00 20.77 -5.66
C ALA A 20 18.90 20.34 -6.84
N ALA A 21 20.18 20.06 -6.58
CA ALA A 21 21.12 19.55 -7.58
C ALA A 21 20.97 18.03 -7.86
N LEU A 22 20.31 17.27 -6.97
CA LEU A 22 20.17 15.81 -7.10
C LEU A 22 19.44 15.36 -8.37
N PRO A 23 18.30 15.95 -8.80
CA PRO A 23 17.61 15.53 -10.01
C PRO A 23 18.51 15.56 -11.24
N ALA A 24 19.18 16.68 -11.49
CA ALA A 24 20.08 16.81 -12.63
C ALA A 24 21.25 15.83 -12.56
N THR A 25 21.78 15.59 -11.37
CA THR A 25 22.86 14.62 -11.13
C THR A 25 22.43 13.19 -11.48
N VAL A 26 21.24 12.75 -11.02
CA VAL A 26 20.78 11.37 -11.23
C VAL A 26 20.21 11.15 -12.63
N GLU A 27 19.63 12.16 -13.26
CA GLU A 27 19.14 12.10 -14.64
C GLU A 27 20.27 11.91 -15.66
N GLY A 28 21.44 12.50 -15.42
CA GLY A 28 22.62 12.33 -16.25
C GLY A 28 23.29 10.95 -16.16
N LEU A 29 22.87 10.09 -15.25
CA LEU A 29 23.45 8.76 -15.07
C LEU A 29 22.94 7.75 -16.11
N SER A 30 23.83 6.84 -16.53
CA SER A 30 23.42 5.64 -17.29
C SER A 30 22.48 4.76 -16.47
N HIS A 31 21.68 3.91 -17.12
CA HIS A 31 20.76 2.99 -16.41
C HIS A 31 21.49 2.10 -15.37
N ALA A 32 22.71 1.63 -15.68
CA ALA A 32 23.51 0.84 -14.76
C ALA A 32 23.98 1.68 -13.55
N ASP A 33 24.42 2.92 -13.80
CA ASP A 33 24.84 3.84 -12.74
C ASP A 33 23.66 4.27 -11.85
N ARG A 34 22.44 4.45 -12.39
CA ARG A 34 21.22 4.75 -11.60
C ARG A 34 20.92 3.63 -10.61
N ARG A 35 21.02 2.37 -11.03
CA ARG A 35 20.85 1.23 -10.11
C ARG A 35 21.88 1.26 -8.98
N GLN A 36 23.15 1.51 -9.33
CA GLN A 36 24.22 1.61 -8.35
C GLN A 36 24.01 2.81 -7.41
N CYS A 37 23.54 3.94 -7.94
CA CYS A 37 23.16 5.12 -7.15
C CYS A 37 22.07 4.76 -6.14
N GLY A 38 21.03 4.04 -6.55
CA GLY A 38 19.98 3.56 -5.66
C GLY A 38 20.52 2.71 -4.52
N VAL A 39 21.45 1.79 -4.80
CA VAL A 39 22.09 0.96 -3.75
C VAL A 39 22.87 1.84 -2.77
N LEU A 40 23.71 2.76 -3.26
CA LEU A 40 24.51 3.65 -2.42
C LEU A 40 23.65 4.56 -1.55
N LEU A 41 22.57 5.11 -2.11
CA LEU A 41 21.58 5.86 -1.34
C LEU A 41 21.00 5.01 -0.20
N GLY A 42 20.64 3.76 -0.48
CA GLY A 42 20.05 2.85 0.50
C GLY A 42 21.01 2.44 1.61
N GLU A 43 22.26 2.17 1.28
CA GLU A 43 23.26 1.67 2.24
C GLU A 43 23.85 2.77 3.13
N GLU A 44 24.14 3.94 2.55
CA GLU A 44 24.91 4.97 3.24
C GLU A 44 24.06 6.09 3.83
N LEU A 45 22.91 6.39 3.23
CA LEU A 45 22.20 7.63 3.52
C LEU A 45 20.91 7.40 4.29
N LEU A 46 20.08 6.51 3.80
CA LEU A 46 18.75 6.31 4.33
C LEU A 46 18.73 5.79 5.78
N PRO A 47 19.71 5.02 6.27
CA PRO A 47 19.74 4.58 7.66
C PRO A 47 19.95 5.72 8.67
N ALA A 48 20.54 6.83 8.25
CA ALA A 48 20.90 7.95 9.12
C ALA A 48 19.88 9.11 9.08
N MET A 49 18.87 9.03 8.19
CA MET A 49 18.01 10.16 7.89
C MET A 49 16.76 10.26 8.76
N GLY A 50 16.47 11.49 9.19
CA GLY A 50 15.20 11.94 9.72
C GLY A 50 14.38 12.67 8.64
N GLU A 51 14.10 13.96 8.87
CA GLU A 51 13.28 14.80 7.98
C GLU A 51 13.82 14.95 6.56
N GLU A 52 15.14 14.82 6.38
CA GLU A 52 15.78 14.93 5.07
C GLU A 52 15.46 13.79 4.10
N TYR A 53 15.03 12.64 4.63
CA TYR A 53 14.62 11.48 3.84
C TYR A 53 13.62 11.86 2.74
N TRP A 54 12.58 12.60 3.10
CA TRP A 54 11.53 12.98 2.15
C TRP A 54 11.98 14.01 1.11
N ARG A 55 12.90 14.90 1.47
CA ARG A 55 13.50 15.84 0.52
C ARG A 55 14.30 15.12 -0.55
N ILE A 56 15.10 14.14 -0.15
CA ILE A 56 15.88 13.32 -1.09
C ILE A 56 14.96 12.41 -1.89
N PHE A 57 13.94 11.80 -1.26
CA PHE A 57 12.92 11.05 -1.95
C PHE A 57 12.28 11.88 -3.06
N ALA A 58 11.81 13.08 -2.75
CA ALA A 58 11.16 13.96 -3.71
C ALA A 58 12.09 14.44 -4.84
N ALA A 59 13.39 14.54 -4.59
CA ALA A 59 14.36 14.92 -5.60
C ALA A 59 14.75 13.75 -6.51
N VAL A 60 14.84 12.53 -6.00
CA VAL A 60 15.43 11.39 -6.72
C VAL A 60 14.38 10.46 -7.32
N VAL A 61 13.37 10.05 -6.54
CA VAL A 61 12.42 9.02 -6.96
C VAL A 61 11.66 9.38 -8.23
N PRO A 62 11.16 10.62 -8.41
CA PRO A 62 10.41 11.00 -9.61
C PRO A 62 11.22 10.93 -10.91
N THR A 63 12.56 11.02 -10.84
CA THR A 63 13.41 10.97 -12.03
C THR A 63 13.45 9.58 -12.66
N ASP A 64 13.46 8.53 -11.84
CA ASP A 64 13.36 7.13 -12.28
C ASP A 64 12.79 6.24 -11.16
N PRO A 65 11.45 6.17 -10.99
CA PRO A 65 10.83 5.37 -9.94
C PRO A 65 11.22 3.89 -10.01
N LYS A 66 11.48 3.34 -11.19
CA LYS A 66 11.88 1.94 -11.35
C LYS A 66 13.24 1.65 -10.74
N ALA A 67 14.16 2.60 -10.82
CA ALA A 67 15.51 2.47 -10.29
C ALA A 67 15.56 2.73 -8.77
N TYR A 68 14.81 3.73 -8.28
CA TYR A 68 15.02 4.27 -6.94
C TYR A 68 13.96 3.90 -5.91
N LEU A 69 12.67 3.79 -6.30
CA LEU A 69 11.58 3.62 -5.35
C LEU A 69 11.79 2.42 -4.41
N GLY A 70 12.23 1.28 -4.92
CA GLY A 70 12.42 0.09 -4.10
C GLY A 70 13.41 0.28 -2.96
N THR A 71 14.49 1.02 -3.18
CA THR A 71 15.49 1.34 -2.16
C THR A 71 14.91 2.27 -1.08
N PHE A 72 14.20 3.30 -1.51
CA PHE A 72 13.53 4.20 -0.56
C PHE A 72 12.46 3.48 0.26
N LEU A 73 11.68 2.59 -0.32
CA LEU A 73 10.67 1.82 0.41
C LEU A 73 11.27 0.87 1.46
N LYS A 74 12.44 0.29 1.19
CA LYS A 74 13.16 -0.50 2.21
C LYS A 74 13.55 0.37 3.41
N ALA A 75 14.07 1.56 3.17
CA ALA A 75 14.41 2.50 4.23
C ALA A 75 13.17 3.01 4.96
N LEU A 76 12.08 3.29 4.24
CA LEU A 76 10.79 3.69 4.83
C LEU A 76 10.30 2.65 5.83
N SER A 77 10.44 1.36 5.53
CA SER A 77 10.09 0.29 6.47
C SER A 77 10.85 0.37 7.80
N LEU A 78 12.07 0.90 7.80
CA LEU A 78 12.88 1.11 9.01
C LEU A 78 12.45 2.39 9.73
N LEU A 79 12.18 3.46 9.00
CA LEU A 79 11.69 4.72 9.56
C LEU A 79 10.34 4.54 10.26
N LEU A 80 9.42 3.81 9.64
CA LEU A 80 8.10 3.50 10.21
C LEU A 80 8.16 2.71 11.54
N ARG A 81 9.29 2.05 11.85
CA ARG A 81 9.49 1.42 13.17
C ARG A 81 9.80 2.44 14.26
N ARG A 82 10.36 3.59 13.90
CA ARG A 82 10.74 4.67 14.82
C ARG A 82 9.63 5.70 14.95
N ASP A 83 9.07 6.09 13.81
CA ASP A 83 7.95 7.02 13.71
C ASP A 83 6.89 6.46 12.76
N ARG A 84 5.77 6.00 13.32
CA ARG A 84 4.66 5.41 12.56
C ARG A 84 3.95 6.43 11.67
N ASN A 85 4.11 7.72 11.93
CA ASN A 85 3.43 8.79 11.20
C ASN A 85 4.29 9.39 10.09
N CYS A 86 5.54 8.98 9.94
CA CYS A 86 6.44 9.55 8.93
C CYS A 86 5.92 9.43 7.49
N TRP A 87 5.01 8.50 7.21
CA TRP A 87 4.38 8.34 5.89
C TRP A 87 3.40 9.47 5.53
N ARG A 88 2.99 10.30 6.49
CA ARG A 88 2.10 11.45 6.27
C ARG A 88 2.83 12.68 5.74
N ASP A 89 4.11 12.55 5.39
CA ASP A 89 4.88 13.66 4.83
C ASP A 89 4.24 14.18 3.54
N PRO A 90 4.06 15.50 3.40
CA PRO A 90 3.45 16.11 2.23
C PRO A 90 4.16 15.80 0.91
N LEU A 91 5.48 15.55 0.93
CA LEU A 91 6.25 15.21 -0.27
C LEU A 91 5.89 13.82 -0.79
N LEU A 92 5.65 12.84 0.11
CA LEU A 92 5.14 11.54 -0.29
C LEU A 92 3.72 11.66 -0.87
N ALA A 93 2.84 12.40 -0.21
CA ALA A 93 1.48 12.61 -0.69
C ALA A 93 1.47 13.28 -2.07
N ASN A 94 2.32 14.27 -2.30
CA ASN A 94 2.48 14.93 -3.60
C ASN A 94 2.96 13.95 -4.68
N PHE A 95 3.99 13.15 -4.39
CA PHE A 95 4.47 12.11 -5.32
C PHE A 95 3.36 11.14 -5.69
N LEU A 96 2.65 10.60 -4.69
CA LEU A 96 1.60 9.61 -4.91
C LEU A 96 0.44 10.15 -5.76
N ARG A 97 0.05 11.41 -5.56
CA ARG A 97 -1.04 12.03 -6.32
C ARG A 97 -0.66 12.40 -7.75
N ASN A 98 0.52 12.96 -7.95
CA ASN A 98 0.86 13.67 -9.17
C ASN A 98 1.86 12.97 -10.07
N GLN A 99 2.65 12.01 -9.56
CA GLN A 99 3.83 11.48 -10.26
C GLN A 99 3.87 9.94 -10.29
N ALA A 100 3.30 9.29 -9.28
CA ALA A 100 3.36 7.84 -9.12
C ALA A 100 2.42 7.12 -10.11
N SER A 101 2.92 6.04 -10.72
CA SER A 101 2.07 5.08 -11.42
C SER A 101 1.24 4.26 -10.42
N ASP A 102 0.19 3.58 -10.89
CA ASP A 102 -0.62 2.71 -10.04
C ASP A 102 0.20 1.59 -9.39
N ILE A 103 1.25 1.12 -10.08
CA ILE A 103 2.18 0.12 -9.55
C ILE A 103 2.98 0.71 -8.38
N ASP A 104 3.46 1.96 -8.51
CA ASP A 104 4.25 2.61 -7.48
C ASP A 104 3.40 3.00 -6.27
N ARG A 105 2.19 3.49 -6.49
CA ARG A 105 1.19 3.74 -5.44
C ARG A 105 0.92 2.48 -4.62
N ARG A 106 0.71 1.36 -5.30
CA ARG A 106 0.50 0.07 -4.64
C ARG A 106 1.70 -0.38 -3.82
N LYS A 107 2.92 -0.27 -4.35
CA LYS A 107 4.15 -0.61 -3.62
C LYS A 107 4.31 0.24 -2.35
N CYS A 108 4.03 1.54 -2.43
CA CYS A 108 4.05 2.42 -1.27
C CYS A 108 3.03 1.98 -0.23
N ALA A 109 1.78 1.75 -0.66
CA ALA A 109 0.72 1.29 0.23
C ALA A 109 1.04 -0.08 0.88
N GLU A 110 1.54 -1.05 0.12
CA GLU A 110 1.96 -2.37 0.62
C GLU A 110 3.11 -2.28 1.64
N THR A 111 3.98 -1.26 1.51
CA THR A 111 5.08 -1.03 2.46
C THR A 111 4.60 -0.40 3.77
N ILE A 112 3.65 0.54 3.69
CA ILE A 112 3.16 1.32 4.83
C ILE A 112 2.09 0.53 5.62
N MET A 113 1.15 -0.10 4.92
CA MET A 113 -0.01 -0.78 5.48
C MET A 113 0.30 -1.72 6.66
N PRO A 114 1.34 -2.58 6.64
CA PRO A 114 1.64 -3.49 7.74
C PRO A 114 2.05 -2.79 9.05
N ARG A 115 2.25 -1.47 9.01
CA ARG A 115 2.63 -0.64 10.17
C ARG A 115 1.48 0.15 10.75
N LEU A 116 0.33 0.14 10.08
CA LEU A 116 -0.87 0.83 10.52
C LEU A 116 -1.74 -0.12 11.34
N GLU A 117 -2.27 0.39 12.45
CA GLU A 117 -3.14 -0.37 13.35
C GLU A 117 -4.59 0.16 13.30
N GLY A 118 -4.73 1.48 13.13
CA GLY A 118 -6.03 2.14 13.12
C GLY A 118 -6.72 2.10 11.76
N ILE A 119 -8.04 1.89 11.75
CA ILE A 119 -8.85 1.95 10.53
C ILE A 119 -8.74 3.33 9.87
N ALA A 120 -8.73 4.41 10.67
CA ALA A 120 -8.60 5.77 10.16
C ALA A 120 -7.30 5.99 9.41
N ASP A 121 -6.18 5.46 9.92
CA ASP A 121 -4.87 5.56 9.27
C ASP A 121 -4.85 4.80 7.94
N ILE A 122 -5.45 3.61 7.91
CA ILE A 122 -5.57 2.80 6.69
C ILE A 122 -6.46 3.52 5.67
N GLU A 123 -7.57 4.10 6.10
CA GLU A 123 -8.48 4.85 5.23
C GLU A 123 -7.78 6.08 4.62
N GLU A 124 -7.01 6.81 5.42
CA GLU A 124 -6.20 7.95 4.97
C GLU A 124 -5.14 7.53 3.94
N LEU A 125 -4.38 6.46 4.22
CA LEU A 125 -3.39 5.92 3.29
C LEU A 125 -4.03 5.53 1.96
N VAL A 126 -5.15 4.83 2.01
CA VAL A 126 -5.86 4.38 0.81
C VAL A 126 -6.40 5.57 0.01
N ALA A 127 -6.91 6.62 0.68
CA ALA A 127 -7.36 7.84 0.02
C ALA A 127 -6.21 8.58 -0.68
N ILE A 128 -5.02 8.60 -0.09
CA ILE A 128 -3.82 9.22 -0.71
C ILE A 128 -3.33 8.38 -1.90
N CYS A 129 -3.25 7.06 -1.75
CA CYS A 129 -2.71 6.18 -2.79
C CYS A 129 -3.67 5.97 -3.97
N PHE A 130 -4.98 6.02 -3.74
CA PHE A 130 -6.01 5.69 -4.73
C PHE A 130 -7.13 6.75 -4.76
N PRO A 131 -6.82 8.04 -5.05
CA PRO A 131 -7.80 9.12 -4.93
C PRO A 131 -8.99 8.97 -5.87
N ASP A 132 -8.76 8.51 -7.10
CA ASP A 132 -9.77 8.46 -8.17
C ASP A 132 -10.08 7.05 -8.68
N ALA A 133 -9.41 6.03 -8.15
CA ALA A 133 -9.49 4.68 -8.68
C ALA A 133 -10.48 3.81 -7.89
N LYS A 134 -11.76 3.82 -8.26
CA LYS A 134 -12.78 2.96 -7.65
C LYS A 134 -12.33 1.50 -7.60
N GLU A 135 -11.98 0.94 -8.77
CA GLU A 135 -11.53 -0.44 -8.89
C GLU A 135 -10.15 -0.68 -8.24
N GLY A 136 -9.21 0.23 -8.42
CA GLY A 136 -7.87 0.14 -7.82
C GLY A 136 -7.92 0.08 -6.30
N LYS A 137 -8.77 0.87 -5.66
CA LYS A 137 -9.01 0.87 -4.22
C LYS A 137 -9.60 -0.46 -3.75
N ALA A 138 -10.64 -0.95 -4.41
CA ALA A 138 -11.28 -2.22 -4.08
C ALA A 138 -10.30 -3.40 -4.20
N LEU A 139 -9.56 -3.47 -5.31
CA LEU A 139 -8.55 -4.52 -5.54
C LEU A 139 -7.41 -4.49 -4.52
N PHE A 140 -6.96 -3.29 -4.12
CA PHE A 140 -5.92 -3.17 -3.10
C PHE A 140 -6.41 -3.68 -1.74
N LEU A 141 -7.57 -3.23 -1.29
CA LEU A 141 -8.17 -3.65 -0.02
C LEU A 141 -8.46 -5.16 0.00
N LEU A 142 -8.97 -5.70 -1.10
CA LEU A 142 -9.21 -7.12 -1.28
C LEU A 142 -7.92 -7.95 -1.14
N ARG A 143 -6.80 -7.45 -1.68
CA ARG A 143 -5.50 -8.14 -1.62
C ARG A 143 -4.85 -8.06 -0.24
N THR A 144 -5.08 -6.99 0.49
CA THR A 144 -4.50 -6.78 1.83
C THR A 144 -5.01 -7.81 2.83
N ALA A 145 -6.25 -8.26 2.72
CA ALA A 145 -6.85 -9.39 3.44
C ALA A 145 -6.69 -9.33 4.97
N THR A 146 -6.89 -8.15 5.55
CA THR A 146 -7.02 -7.96 7.00
C THR A 146 -8.46 -7.58 7.35
N PRO A 147 -8.92 -7.79 8.60
CA PRO A 147 -10.26 -7.37 9.01
C PRO A 147 -10.52 -5.89 8.71
N GLN A 148 -9.55 -5.02 9.01
CA GLN A 148 -9.64 -3.58 8.76
C GLN A 148 -9.75 -3.26 7.25
N ALA A 149 -8.95 -3.93 6.41
CA ALA A 149 -9.01 -3.74 4.96
C ALA A 149 -10.36 -4.21 4.39
N TYR A 150 -10.90 -5.31 4.88
CA TYR A 150 -12.21 -5.80 4.44
C TYR A 150 -13.37 -4.94 4.93
N PHE A 151 -13.26 -4.38 6.13
CA PHE A 151 -14.20 -3.36 6.60
C PHE A 151 -14.24 -2.17 5.63
N LEU A 152 -13.07 -1.63 5.27
CA LEU A 152 -12.97 -0.52 4.34
C LEU A 152 -13.39 -0.89 2.92
N LEU A 153 -13.12 -2.12 2.49
CA LEU A 153 -13.63 -2.64 1.21
C LEU A 153 -15.16 -2.63 1.21
N PHE A 154 -15.80 -3.16 2.23
CA PHE A 154 -17.26 -3.17 2.33
C PHE A 154 -17.84 -1.75 2.38
N LYS A 155 -17.25 -0.86 3.20
CA LYS A 155 -17.61 0.56 3.25
C LYS A 155 -17.51 1.20 1.86
N HIS A 156 -16.45 0.92 1.12
CA HIS A 156 -16.25 1.44 -0.23
C HIS A 156 -17.28 0.89 -1.22
N LEU A 157 -17.55 -0.43 -1.23
CA LEU A 157 -18.54 -1.04 -2.10
C LEU A 157 -19.95 -0.48 -1.91
N ARG A 158 -20.30 -0.06 -0.69
CA ARG A 158 -21.58 0.59 -0.40
C ARG A 158 -21.71 2.00 -0.98
N THR A 159 -20.60 2.66 -1.30
CA THR A 159 -20.58 4.04 -1.81
C THR A 159 -20.43 4.12 -3.32
N ILE A 160 -20.13 3.00 -3.97
CA ILE A 160 -20.00 2.91 -5.43
C ILE A 160 -21.16 2.11 -6.00
N ASP A 161 -21.59 2.51 -7.19
CA ASP A 161 -22.62 1.81 -7.93
C ASP A 161 -21.95 0.78 -8.85
N ASP A 162 -21.47 -0.32 -8.24
CA ASP A 162 -20.89 -1.44 -8.99
C ASP A 162 -21.98 -2.39 -9.45
N ASP A 163 -21.85 -2.90 -10.68
CA ASP A 163 -22.75 -3.90 -11.21
C ASP A 163 -22.57 -5.27 -10.50
N ALA A 164 -23.61 -6.10 -10.57
CA ALA A 164 -23.60 -7.45 -9.97
C ALA A 164 -22.46 -8.32 -10.52
N ALA A 165 -22.03 -8.14 -11.77
CA ALA A 165 -20.94 -8.91 -12.36
C ALA A 165 -19.59 -8.54 -11.73
N THR A 166 -19.34 -7.27 -11.47
CA THR A 166 -18.14 -6.78 -10.77
C THR A 166 -18.11 -7.25 -9.32
N LEU A 167 -19.22 -7.13 -8.60
CA LEU A 167 -19.33 -7.65 -7.22
C LEU A 167 -19.10 -9.16 -7.15
N ARG A 168 -19.65 -9.93 -8.11
CA ARG A 168 -19.38 -11.37 -8.22
C ARG A 168 -17.90 -11.69 -8.45
N LYS A 169 -17.18 -10.90 -9.26
CA LYS A 169 -15.73 -11.08 -9.43
C LYS A 169 -14.97 -10.91 -8.11
N TYR A 170 -15.34 -9.93 -7.29
CA TYR A 170 -14.74 -9.74 -5.96
C TYR A 170 -15.06 -10.94 -5.05
N CYS A 171 -16.30 -11.42 -5.03
CA CYS A 171 -16.68 -12.61 -4.25
C CYS A 171 -15.88 -13.85 -4.69
N ILE A 172 -15.74 -14.09 -5.99
CA ILE A 172 -14.94 -15.21 -6.52
C ILE A 172 -13.47 -15.08 -6.11
N ALA A 173 -12.90 -13.87 -6.16
CA ALA A 173 -11.53 -13.63 -5.76
C ALA A 173 -11.32 -13.90 -4.26
N LEU A 174 -12.26 -13.49 -3.42
CA LEU A 174 -12.26 -13.77 -1.99
C LEU A 174 -12.37 -15.27 -1.71
N LEU A 175 -13.31 -15.97 -2.33
CA LEU A 175 -13.50 -17.41 -2.15
C LEU A 175 -12.28 -18.23 -2.60
N LYS A 176 -11.60 -17.82 -3.67
CA LYS A 176 -10.36 -18.48 -4.14
C LYS A 176 -9.19 -18.39 -3.16
N ARG A 177 -9.21 -17.45 -2.21
CA ARG A 177 -8.16 -17.36 -1.19
C ARG A 177 -8.20 -18.52 -0.20
N GLY A 178 -9.39 -19.07 0.06
CA GLY A 178 -9.55 -20.25 0.91
C GLY A 178 -9.38 -20.00 2.41
N ASP A 179 -9.23 -18.73 2.85
CA ASP A 179 -9.17 -18.37 4.26
C ASP A 179 -10.55 -17.94 4.80
N SER A 180 -10.75 -18.11 6.09
CA SER A 180 -12.04 -17.87 6.75
C SER A 180 -12.52 -16.43 6.67
N LEU A 181 -11.62 -15.47 6.80
CA LEU A 181 -11.95 -14.05 6.73
C LEU A 181 -12.45 -13.66 5.32
N SER A 182 -11.79 -14.16 4.28
CA SER A 182 -12.17 -13.94 2.88
C SER A 182 -13.52 -14.59 2.56
N PHE A 183 -13.81 -15.79 3.09
CA PHE A 183 -15.12 -16.43 2.96
C PHE A 183 -16.23 -15.58 3.58
N ASN A 184 -16.03 -15.11 4.80
CA ASN A 184 -17.00 -14.25 5.48
C ASN A 184 -17.28 -13.00 4.68
N MET A 185 -16.23 -12.35 4.19
CA MET A 185 -16.39 -11.14 3.40
C MET A 185 -17.17 -11.40 2.10
N ALA A 186 -16.91 -12.53 1.43
CA ALA A 186 -17.66 -12.90 0.22
C ALA A 186 -19.16 -13.10 0.52
N TYR A 187 -19.49 -13.77 1.62
CA TYR A 187 -20.88 -13.96 2.01
C TYR A 187 -21.56 -12.65 2.42
N ILE A 188 -20.88 -11.77 3.15
CA ILE A 188 -21.41 -10.46 3.53
C ILE A 188 -21.72 -9.63 2.28
N ILE A 189 -20.85 -9.61 1.28
CA ILE A 189 -21.09 -8.91 0.02
C ILE A 189 -22.31 -9.51 -0.68
N GLN A 190 -22.39 -10.84 -0.79
CA GLN A 190 -23.49 -11.52 -1.46
C GLN A 190 -24.84 -11.22 -0.77
N ASP A 191 -24.90 -11.34 0.54
CA ASP A 191 -26.12 -11.12 1.30
C ASP A 191 -26.56 -9.64 1.27
N TYR A 192 -25.61 -8.71 1.41
CA TYR A 192 -25.93 -7.29 1.44
C TYR A 192 -26.41 -6.77 0.08
N PHE A 193 -25.78 -7.20 -1.02
CA PHE A 193 -26.14 -6.76 -2.37
C PHE A 193 -27.16 -7.67 -3.05
N GLY A 194 -27.75 -8.65 -2.36
CA GLY A 194 -28.74 -9.56 -2.91
C GLY A 194 -28.23 -10.42 -4.05
N LEU A 195 -26.95 -10.75 -4.07
CA LEU A 195 -26.37 -11.59 -5.10
C LEU A 195 -26.75 -13.05 -4.86
N GLU A 196 -26.97 -13.81 -5.94
CA GLU A 196 -27.11 -15.25 -5.86
C GLU A 196 -25.87 -15.88 -5.21
N ARG A 197 -26.09 -16.70 -4.19
CA ARG A 197 -24.98 -17.39 -3.51
C ARG A 197 -24.21 -18.26 -4.49
N LEU A 198 -22.90 -18.06 -4.51
CA LEU A 198 -22.01 -18.94 -5.25
C LEU A 198 -22.10 -20.35 -4.67
N PRO A 199 -22.06 -21.40 -5.53
CA PRO A 199 -22.29 -22.78 -5.12
C PRO A 199 -21.42 -23.17 -3.93
N ALA A 200 -21.99 -23.89 -2.97
CA ALA A 200 -21.37 -24.41 -1.75
C ALA A 200 -20.13 -25.31 -1.99
N THR A 201 -19.80 -25.63 -3.24
CA THR A 201 -18.57 -26.35 -3.62
C THR A 201 -17.30 -25.70 -3.10
N PHE A 202 -17.31 -24.40 -2.84
CA PHE A 202 -16.19 -23.71 -2.20
C PHE A 202 -16.14 -23.94 -0.67
N SER A 203 -17.26 -24.24 -0.01
CA SER A 203 -17.33 -24.51 1.43
C SER A 203 -17.07 -25.98 1.79
N LEU A 204 -17.22 -26.90 0.84
CA LEU A 204 -17.07 -28.34 1.08
C LEU A 204 -15.64 -28.80 1.41
N HIS A 205 -14.65 -27.93 1.23
CA HIS A 205 -13.26 -28.25 1.53
C HIS A 205 -12.75 -27.68 2.85
N LEU A 206 -13.60 -26.99 3.63
CA LEU A 206 -13.20 -26.47 4.92
C LEU A 206 -13.10 -27.59 5.96
N GLN A 207 -11.95 -27.69 6.61
CA GLN A 207 -11.77 -28.58 7.74
C GLN A 207 -12.48 -27.99 8.99
N PRO A 208 -12.86 -28.81 9.98
CA PRO A 208 -13.58 -28.33 11.18
C PRO A 208 -12.94 -27.13 11.89
N TYR A 209 -11.59 -27.10 11.96
CA TYR A 209 -10.86 -25.97 12.55
C TYR A 209 -10.97 -24.67 11.73
N GLN A 210 -11.26 -24.77 10.43
CA GLN A 210 -11.46 -23.60 9.56
C GLN A 210 -12.84 -22.97 9.81
N TYR A 211 -13.85 -23.76 10.21
CA TYR A 211 -15.14 -23.22 10.61
C TYR A 211 -15.04 -22.40 11.90
N SER A 212 -14.29 -22.86 12.91
CA SER A 212 -14.08 -22.10 14.15
C SER A 212 -13.39 -20.77 13.90
N ARG A 213 -12.40 -20.75 12.99
CA ARG A 213 -11.74 -19.50 12.56
C ARG A 213 -12.67 -18.58 11.75
N LEU A 214 -13.58 -19.17 10.97
CA LEU A 214 -14.59 -18.43 10.23
C LEU A 214 -15.52 -17.67 11.19
N GLU A 215 -16.03 -18.34 12.22
CA GLU A 215 -16.90 -17.74 13.25
C GLU A 215 -16.17 -16.61 13.98
N GLN A 216 -14.96 -16.85 14.45
CA GLN A 216 -14.15 -15.83 15.12
C GLN A 216 -13.89 -14.61 14.23
N SER A 217 -13.51 -14.81 12.97
CA SER A 217 -13.25 -13.73 12.04
C SER A 217 -14.53 -12.95 11.69
N TYR A 218 -15.67 -13.62 11.67
CA TYR A 218 -16.97 -12.98 11.47
C TYR A 218 -17.33 -12.07 12.64
N ASP A 219 -17.15 -12.54 13.86
CA ASP A 219 -17.39 -11.75 15.07
C ASP A 219 -16.48 -10.52 15.14
N GLU A 220 -15.20 -10.68 14.85
CA GLU A 220 -14.25 -9.56 14.74
C GLU A 220 -14.69 -8.54 13.70
N PHE A 221 -15.15 -9.00 12.54
CA PHE A 221 -15.64 -8.13 11.48
C PHE A 221 -16.93 -7.40 11.89
N CYS A 222 -17.87 -8.09 12.51
CA CYS A 222 -19.09 -7.50 13.04
C CYS A 222 -18.81 -6.47 14.14
N GLN A 223 -17.83 -6.71 15.01
CA GLN A 223 -17.39 -5.74 16.00
C GLN A 223 -16.81 -4.48 15.35
N LEU A 224 -16.00 -4.63 14.29
CA LEU A 224 -15.49 -3.50 13.52
C LEU A 224 -16.62 -2.68 12.87
N LEU A 225 -17.61 -3.33 12.29
CA LEU A 225 -18.79 -2.67 11.73
C LEU A 225 -19.59 -1.90 12.78
N THR A 226 -19.75 -2.47 13.97
CA THR A 226 -20.51 -1.86 15.09
C THR A 226 -19.76 -0.66 15.66
N ASN A 227 -18.44 -0.77 15.83
CA ASN A 227 -17.61 0.29 16.40
C ASN A 227 -17.38 1.46 15.44
N HIS A 228 -17.56 1.24 14.14
CA HIS A 228 -17.37 2.25 13.09
C HIS A 228 -18.60 2.34 12.17
N PRO A 229 -19.79 2.69 12.70
CA PRO A 229 -20.97 2.86 11.87
C PRO A 229 -20.70 3.92 10.82
N SER A 230 -20.99 3.59 9.57
CA SER A 230 -20.90 4.56 8.48
C SER A 230 -21.82 5.74 8.82
N LYS A 231 -21.26 6.93 8.98
CA LYS A 231 -22.07 8.15 9.04
C LYS A 231 -22.78 8.26 7.68
N HIS A 232 -24.08 8.07 7.70
CA HIS A 232 -24.97 8.36 6.58
C HIS A 232 -25.08 9.86 6.38
#